data_4bb1f04d8062e8944a80bf14e461969b
#
_entry.id   4bb1f04d8062e8944a80bf14e461969b
#
_cell.length_a   1.000
_cell.length_b   1.000
_cell.length_c   1.000
_cell.angle_alpha   90.00
_cell.angle_beta   90.00
_cell.angle_gamma   90.00
#
_symmetry.space_group_name_H-M   'P 1'
#
loop_
_entity.id
_entity.type
_entity.pdbx_description
1 polymer ?
#
loop_
_entity_poly.entity_id
_entity_poly.type
_entity_poly.pdbx_seq_one_letter_code
_entity_poly.pdbx_strand_id
1 'polypeptide(L)'
;MTIASLLSSLPGAVAQGLIWGIMAIGVYITYKILDIADLTVDGSLCTGGAVCIMMMLVGYGYVPSLIGAFIAGMLTGLATGLLHTAMGISAILAGILTQLGLYSVNLKIMGKANQPINVNNYDLLVSLRNVKDVPIWQNSIFITFVITVILIAILYWFFGTELGCGLRASGCNADM
;
A
#
# COMPACT_ATOMS: atom_id res chain seq x y z
N MET A 1 -26.21 11.00 17.55
CA MET A 1 -25.76 9.78 16.82
C MET A 1 -26.49 8.60 17.44
N THR A 2 -27.33 7.94 16.67
CA THR A 2 -28.09 6.77 17.14
C THR A 2 -27.21 5.51 17.04
N ILE A 3 -27.33 4.59 18.00
CA ILE A 3 -26.59 3.31 18.02
C ILE A 3 -26.78 2.56 16.67
N ALA A 4 -27.96 2.67 16.08
CA ALA A 4 -28.25 2.11 14.76
C ALA A 4 -27.37 2.69 13.62
N SER A 5 -27.03 3.98 13.65
CA SER A 5 -26.13 4.59 12.65
C SER A 5 -24.68 4.14 12.83
N LEU A 6 -24.24 3.88 14.05
CA LEU A 6 -22.91 3.32 14.34
C LEU A 6 -22.80 1.88 13.83
N LEU A 7 -23.80 1.04 14.10
CA LEU A 7 -23.83 -0.34 13.60
C LEU A 7 -23.88 -0.41 12.06
N SER A 8 -24.56 0.52 11.41
CA SER A 8 -24.62 0.54 9.94
C SER A 8 -23.33 0.99 9.27
N SER A 9 -22.44 1.71 9.96
CA SER A 9 -21.12 2.14 9.43
C SER A 9 -19.99 1.14 9.71
N LEU A 10 -20.19 0.20 10.63
CA LEU A 10 -19.20 -0.82 11.01
C LEU A 10 -18.62 -1.62 9.83
N PRO A 11 -19.42 -2.14 8.88
CA PRO A 11 -18.87 -2.89 7.75
C PRO A 11 -17.92 -2.07 6.88
N GLY A 12 -18.24 -0.79 6.64
CA GLY A 12 -17.36 0.12 5.90
C GLY A 12 -16.05 0.39 6.63
N ALA A 13 -16.10 0.57 7.95
CA ALA A 13 -14.93 0.77 8.77
C ALA A 13 -14.00 -0.46 8.78
N VAL A 14 -14.58 -1.68 8.83
CA VAL A 14 -13.82 -2.93 8.76
C VAL A 14 -13.14 -3.08 7.40
N ALA A 15 -13.84 -2.82 6.30
CA ALA A 15 -13.26 -2.88 4.95
C ALA A 15 -12.07 -1.91 4.82
N GLN A 16 -12.24 -0.69 5.28
CA GLN A 16 -11.18 0.31 5.27
C GLN A 16 -10.02 -0.07 6.20
N GLY A 17 -10.30 -0.61 7.37
CA GLY A 17 -9.30 -1.11 8.31
C GLY A 17 -8.44 -2.23 7.72
N LEU A 18 -9.02 -3.14 6.92
CA LEU A 18 -8.27 -4.17 6.22
C LEU A 18 -7.31 -3.60 5.17
N ILE A 19 -7.72 -2.57 4.43
CA ILE A 19 -6.85 -1.89 3.46
C ILE A 19 -5.65 -1.25 4.17
N TRP A 20 -5.89 -0.53 5.27
CA TRP A 20 -4.81 0.03 6.10
C TRP A 20 -3.97 -1.05 6.76
N GLY A 21 -4.54 -2.22 7.03
CA GLY A 21 -3.83 -3.40 7.53
C GLY A 21 -2.73 -3.88 6.58
N ILE A 22 -2.96 -3.81 5.26
CA ILE A 22 -1.94 -4.14 4.26
C ILE A 22 -0.75 -3.17 4.35
N MET A 23 -1.01 -1.87 4.53
CA MET A 23 0.04 -0.89 4.76
C MET A 23 0.81 -1.17 6.06
N ALA A 24 0.11 -1.54 7.13
CA ALA A 24 0.73 -1.89 8.40
C ALA A 24 1.66 -3.11 8.30
N ILE A 25 1.38 -4.08 7.42
CA ILE A 25 2.29 -5.18 7.11
C ILE A 25 3.60 -4.65 6.50
N GLY A 26 3.53 -3.67 5.59
CA GLY A 26 4.72 -3.02 5.03
C GLY A 26 5.58 -2.37 6.12
N VAL A 27 4.97 -1.61 7.03
CA VAL A 27 5.65 -1.00 8.18
C VAL A 27 6.26 -2.06 9.10
N TYR A 28 5.56 -3.18 9.32
CA TYR A 28 6.07 -4.28 10.14
C TYR A 28 7.35 -4.89 9.54
N ILE A 29 7.40 -5.04 8.22
CA ILE A 29 8.57 -5.60 7.53
C ILE A 29 9.78 -4.66 7.69
N THR A 30 9.61 -3.38 7.46
CA THR A 30 10.71 -2.41 7.57
C THR A 30 11.18 -2.24 9.00
N TYR A 31 10.25 -2.07 9.94
CA TYR A 31 10.58 -1.81 11.34
C TYR A 31 11.04 -3.05 12.11
N LYS A 32 10.34 -4.20 11.95
CA LYS A 32 10.62 -5.40 12.77
C LYS A 32 11.61 -6.36 12.14
N ILE A 33 11.71 -6.41 10.82
CA ILE A 33 12.57 -7.35 10.11
C ILE A 33 13.88 -6.69 9.69
N LEU A 34 13.82 -5.47 9.13
CA LEU A 34 14.99 -4.74 8.67
C LEU A 34 15.60 -3.80 9.73
N ASP A 35 14.92 -3.61 10.86
CA ASP A 35 15.30 -2.65 11.93
C ASP A 35 15.50 -1.21 11.42
N ILE A 36 14.75 -0.84 10.38
CA ILE A 36 14.78 0.47 9.75
C ILE A 36 13.44 1.16 9.96
N ALA A 37 13.44 2.32 10.62
CA ALA A 37 12.25 3.16 10.75
C ALA A 37 11.96 3.89 9.44
N ASP A 38 11.28 3.21 8.51
CA ASP A 38 10.92 3.77 7.21
C ASP A 38 9.55 4.44 7.27
N LEU A 39 9.54 5.76 7.13
CA LEU A 39 8.32 6.58 7.08
C LEU A 39 7.81 6.79 5.64
N THR A 40 8.44 6.17 4.63
CA THR A 40 8.05 6.33 3.23
C THR A 40 6.81 5.50 2.86
N VAL A 41 6.43 4.53 3.69
CA VAL A 41 5.36 3.55 3.36
C VAL A 41 4.05 4.24 2.99
N ASP A 42 3.67 5.30 3.70
CA ASP A 42 2.47 6.09 3.40
C ASP A 42 2.60 6.81 2.05
N GLY A 43 3.73 7.46 1.80
CA GLY A 43 4.02 8.14 0.54
C GLY A 43 4.04 7.17 -0.66
N SER A 44 4.63 5.99 -0.50
CA SER A 44 4.69 4.97 -1.56
C SER A 44 3.30 4.39 -1.88
N LEU A 45 2.47 4.16 -0.87
CA LEU A 45 1.08 3.73 -1.06
C LEU A 45 0.29 4.78 -1.85
N CYS A 46 0.40 6.07 -1.46
CA CYS A 46 -0.24 7.17 -2.16
C CYS A 46 0.24 7.28 -3.62
N THR A 47 1.54 7.11 -3.87
CA THR A 47 2.10 7.16 -5.24
C THR A 47 1.60 5.99 -6.09
N GLY A 48 1.58 4.79 -5.54
CA GLY A 48 0.99 3.62 -6.21
C GLY A 48 -0.47 3.85 -6.56
N GLY A 49 -1.26 4.38 -5.62
CA GLY A 49 -2.66 4.75 -5.84
C GLY A 49 -2.84 5.82 -6.91
N ALA A 50 -2.03 6.88 -6.89
CA ALA A 50 -2.07 7.95 -7.89
C ALA A 50 -1.79 7.43 -9.31
N VAL A 51 -0.75 6.61 -9.49
CA VAL A 51 -0.41 6.00 -10.77
C VAL A 51 -1.52 5.07 -11.25
N CYS A 52 -2.05 4.20 -10.36
CA CYS A 52 -3.15 3.31 -10.68
C CYS A 52 -4.38 4.07 -11.21
N ILE A 53 -4.80 5.10 -10.49
CA ILE A 53 -5.94 5.93 -10.83
C ILE A 53 -5.74 6.62 -12.19
N MET A 54 -4.57 7.21 -12.41
CA MET A 54 -4.30 7.92 -13.66
C MET A 54 -4.24 6.98 -14.86
N MET A 55 -3.65 5.79 -14.71
CA MET A 55 -3.66 4.78 -15.77
C MET A 55 -5.09 4.31 -16.09
N MET A 56 -5.93 4.11 -15.10
CA MET A 56 -7.33 3.75 -15.32
C MET A 56 -8.12 4.86 -16.02
N LEU A 57 -7.88 6.13 -15.67
CA LEU A 57 -8.53 7.27 -16.32
C LEU A 57 -8.10 7.44 -17.80
N VAL A 58 -6.88 7.06 -18.15
CA VAL A 58 -6.37 7.04 -19.54
C VAL A 58 -7.00 5.90 -20.34
N GLY A 59 -7.63 4.92 -19.68
CA GLY A 59 -8.31 3.80 -20.36
C GLY A 59 -7.54 2.49 -20.34
N TYR A 60 -6.45 2.40 -19.57
CA TYR A 60 -5.79 1.12 -19.33
C TYR A 60 -6.68 0.23 -18.44
N GLY A 61 -6.66 -1.07 -18.69
CA GLY A 61 -7.36 -2.04 -17.85
C GLY A 61 -6.83 -2.07 -16.42
N TYR A 62 -7.58 -2.69 -15.50
CA TYR A 62 -7.19 -2.75 -14.07
C TYR A 62 -5.86 -3.50 -13.83
N VAL A 63 -5.57 -4.55 -14.61
CA VAL A 63 -4.32 -5.35 -14.46
C VAL A 63 -3.06 -4.54 -14.77
N PRO A 64 -2.93 -3.88 -15.94
CA PRO A 64 -1.76 -3.04 -16.22
C PRO A 64 -1.66 -1.84 -15.27
N SER A 65 -2.78 -1.29 -14.80
CA SER A 65 -2.78 -0.21 -13.81
C SER A 65 -2.22 -0.68 -12.45
N LEU A 66 -2.54 -1.91 -12.04
CA LEU A 66 -2.00 -2.49 -10.82
C LEU A 66 -0.50 -2.77 -10.93
N ILE A 67 -0.04 -3.26 -12.07
CA ILE A 67 1.40 -3.46 -12.35
C ILE A 67 2.13 -2.12 -12.32
N GLY A 68 1.57 -1.08 -12.95
CA GLY A 68 2.12 0.26 -12.91
C GLY A 68 2.23 0.83 -11.49
N ALA A 69 1.20 0.63 -10.67
CA ALA A 69 1.21 1.02 -9.26
C ALA A 69 2.30 0.29 -8.45
N PHE A 70 2.46 -1.01 -8.71
CA PHE A 70 3.50 -1.82 -8.05
C PHE A 70 4.91 -1.32 -8.41
N ILE A 71 5.16 -1.08 -9.70
CA ILE A 71 6.45 -0.52 -10.17
C ILE A 71 6.69 0.86 -9.55
N ALA A 72 5.68 1.72 -9.52
CA ALA A 72 5.79 3.04 -8.89
C ALA A 72 6.16 2.92 -7.40
N GLY A 73 5.50 2.03 -6.66
CA GLY A 73 5.83 1.75 -5.26
C GLY A 73 7.27 1.25 -5.07
N MET A 74 7.74 0.35 -5.95
CA MET A 74 9.14 -0.12 -5.92
C MET A 74 10.14 1.03 -6.15
N LEU A 75 9.87 1.91 -7.11
CA LEU A 75 10.73 3.06 -7.39
C LEU A 75 10.81 4.04 -6.22
N THR A 76 9.72 4.24 -5.49
CA THR A 76 9.74 5.09 -4.30
C THR A 76 10.58 4.50 -3.18
N GLY A 77 10.48 3.19 -2.92
CA GLY A 77 11.33 2.49 -1.97
C GLY A 77 12.80 2.51 -2.36
N LEU A 78 13.10 2.35 -3.67
CA LEU A 78 14.45 2.46 -4.19
C LEU A 78 15.03 3.86 -3.97
N ALA A 79 14.23 4.92 -4.16
CA ALA A 79 14.67 6.30 -3.91
C ALA A 79 15.07 6.50 -2.44
N THR A 80 14.24 6.02 -1.49
CA THR A 80 14.56 6.08 -0.05
C THR A 80 15.81 5.28 0.28
N GLY A 81 15.93 4.07 -0.28
CA GLY A 81 17.11 3.22 -0.09
C GLY A 81 18.39 3.88 -0.59
N LEU A 82 18.35 4.52 -1.77
CA LEU A 82 19.49 5.26 -2.30
C LEU A 82 19.88 6.46 -1.41
N LEU A 83 18.93 7.22 -0.90
CA LEU A 83 19.22 8.33 0.03
C LEU A 83 19.88 7.82 1.32
N HIS A 84 19.42 6.68 1.82
CA HIS A 84 19.99 6.10 3.03
C HIS A 84 21.38 5.51 2.79
N THR A 85 21.53 4.66 1.76
CA THR A 85 22.77 3.89 1.55
C THR A 85 23.86 4.67 0.81
N ALA A 86 23.51 5.38 -0.27
CA ALA A 86 24.50 6.09 -1.09
C ALA A 86 24.87 7.47 -0.53
N MET A 87 23.90 8.16 0.10
CA MET A 87 24.14 9.50 0.66
C MET A 87 24.43 9.48 2.16
N GLY A 88 24.31 8.32 2.83
CA GLY A 88 24.59 8.20 4.27
C GLY A 88 23.60 8.95 5.16
N ILE A 89 22.42 9.28 4.65
CA ILE A 89 21.38 9.98 5.41
C ILE A 89 20.70 8.97 6.36
N SER A 90 20.39 9.39 7.59
CA SER A 90 19.67 8.52 8.52
C SER A 90 18.35 8.05 7.92
N ALA A 91 17.96 6.80 8.18
CA ALA A 91 16.76 6.17 7.59
C ALA A 91 15.49 6.99 7.81
N ILE A 92 15.31 7.54 9.02
CA ILE A 92 14.16 8.39 9.36
C ILE A 92 14.13 9.65 8.49
N LEU A 93 15.27 10.33 8.35
CA LEU A 93 15.37 11.56 7.55
C LEU A 93 15.18 11.26 6.06
N ALA A 94 15.76 10.18 5.55
CA ALA A 94 15.56 9.72 4.18
C ALA A 94 14.09 9.46 3.89
N GLY A 95 13.38 8.78 4.80
CA GLY A 95 11.93 8.52 4.69
C GLY A 95 11.10 9.80 4.64
N ILE A 96 11.36 10.76 5.54
CA ILE A 96 10.66 12.06 5.57
C ILE A 96 10.90 12.84 4.28
N LEU A 97 12.15 12.92 3.81
CA LEU A 97 12.49 13.64 2.58
C LEU A 97 11.79 13.03 1.36
N THR A 98 11.83 11.70 1.25
CA THR A 98 11.14 10.99 0.16
C THR A 98 9.62 11.22 0.23
N GLN A 99 9.01 11.12 1.40
CA GLN A 99 7.57 11.34 1.58
C GLN A 99 7.15 12.75 1.16
N LEU A 100 7.89 13.78 1.56
CA LEU A 100 7.63 15.17 1.15
C LEU A 100 7.81 15.37 -0.37
N GLY A 101 8.85 14.77 -0.95
CA GLY A 101 9.07 14.76 -2.39
C GLY A 101 7.92 14.08 -3.15
N LEU A 102 7.50 12.90 -2.67
CA LEU A 102 6.41 12.14 -3.25
C LEU A 102 5.06 12.87 -3.20
N TYR A 103 4.81 13.65 -2.16
CA TYR A 103 3.62 14.50 -2.11
C TYR A 103 3.53 15.43 -3.32
N SER A 104 4.62 16.12 -3.65
CA SER A 104 4.69 17.02 -4.82
C SER A 104 4.57 16.26 -6.13
N VAL A 105 5.22 15.08 -6.23
CA VAL A 105 5.14 14.20 -7.40
C VAL A 105 3.71 13.71 -7.61
N ASN A 106 3.03 13.28 -6.55
CA ASN A 106 1.64 12.80 -6.61
C ASN A 106 0.67 13.90 -7.06
N LEU A 107 0.83 15.12 -6.57
CA LEU A 107 0.05 16.27 -7.05
C LEU A 107 0.26 16.52 -8.53
N LYS A 108 1.49 16.38 -9.03
CA LYS A 108 1.80 16.55 -10.44
C LYS A 108 1.24 15.42 -11.30
N ILE A 109 1.29 14.19 -10.84
CA ILE A 109 0.71 13.01 -11.53
C ILE A 109 -0.81 13.15 -11.62
N MET A 110 -1.48 13.46 -10.52
CA MET A 110 -2.94 13.57 -10.49
C MET A 110 -3.48 14.90 -11.06
N GLY A 111 -2.65 15.93 -11.15
CA GLY A 111 -3.05 17.27 -11.58
C GLY A 111 -3.99 18.00 -10.60
N LYS A 112 -4.49 17.32 -9.59
CA LYS A 112 -5.41 17.81 -8.55
C LYS A 112 -5.11 17.12 -7.23
N ALA A 113 -5.45 17.79 -6.10
CA ALA A 113 -5.29 17.19 -4.77
C ALA A 113 -6.19 15.97 -4.55
N ASN A 114 -7.39 15.98 -5.14
CA ASN A 114 -8.34 14.86 -5.12
C ASN A 114 -8.83 14.57 -6.55
N GLN A 115 -8.66 13.34 -6.99
CA GLN A 115 -9.15 12.88 -8.28
C GLN A 115 -10.38 11.99 -8.07
N PRO A 116 -11.59 12.48 -8.38
CA PRO A 116 -12.79 11.66 -8.28
C PRO A 116 -12.82 10.63 -9.39
N ILE A 117 -13.09 9.38 -9.03
CA ILE A 117 -13.31 8.29 -9.97
C ILE A 117 -14.77 7.85 -9.88
N ASN A 118 -15.42 7.71 -11.03
CA ASN A 118 -16.73 7.10 -11.08
C ASN A 118 -16.59 5.58 -11.05
N VAL A 119 -16.83 5.01 -9.88
CA VAL A 119 -16.72 3.55 -9.63
C VAL A 119 -17.62 2.72 -10.55
N ASN A 120 -18.68 3.31 -11.12
CA ASN A 120 -19.61 2.60 -12.01
C ASN A 120 -19.02 2.29 -13.39
N ASN A 121 -17.96 2.97 -13.78
CA ASN A 121 -17.33 2.82 -15.10
C ASN A 121 -16.24 1.75 -15.12
N TYR A 122 -15.93 1.16 -13.97
CA TYR A 122 -14.86 0.18 -13.84
C TYR A 122 -15.35 -1.04 -13.06
N ASP A 123 -15.03 -2.23 -13.54
CA ASP A 123 -15.25 -3.50 -12.83
C ASP A 123 -14.20 -3.65 -11.71
N LEU A 124 -14.39 -2.93 -10.62
CA LEU A 124 -13.50 -2.98 -9.47
C LEU A 124 -13.81 -4.19 -8.60
N LEU A 125 -12.81 -5.02 -8.35
CA LEU A 125 -12.90 -6.18 -7.45
C LEU A 125 -13.23 -5.78 -6.01
N VAL A 126 -12.72 -4.62 -5.57
CA VAL A 126 -12.93 -4.09 -4.22
C VAL A 126 -13.53 -2.70 -4.32
N SER A 127 -14.77 -2.54 -3.91
CA SER A 127 -15.44 -1.25 -3.81
C SER A 127 -16.18 -1.15 -2.48
N LEU A 128 -15.99 -0.05 -1.75
CA LEU A 128 -16.73 0.21 -0.51
C LEU A 128 -18.25 0.27 -0.72
N ARG A 129 -18.72 0.37 -1.96
CA ARG A 129 -20.13 0.30 -2.31
C ARG A 129 -20.69 -1.11 -2.15
N ASN A 130 -19.90 -2.15 -2.42
CA ASN A 130 -20.32 -3.56 -2.37
C ASN A 130 -20.23 -4.14 -0.96
N VAL A 131 -20.49 -3.33 0.08
CA VAL A 131 -20.40 -3.78 1.47
C VAL A 131 -21.78 -4.20 2.02
N LYS A 132 -22.90 -3.68 1.49
CA LYS A 132 -24.19 -3.79 2.16
C LYS A 132 -25.23 -4.74 1.54
N ASP A 133 -25.25 -4.98 0.25
CA ASP A 133 -26.38 -5.68 -0.40
C ASP A 133 -25.96 -6.73 -1.44
N VAL A 134 -24.80 -7.35 -1.24
CA VAL A 134 -24.18 -8.25 -2.22
C VAL A 134 -23.92 -9.62 -1.61
N PRO A 135 -24.01 -10.74 -2.36
CA PRO A 135 -23.67 -12.05 -1.86
C PRO A 135 -22.23 -12.08 -1.29
N ILE A 136 -22.01 -12.95 -0.28
CA ILE A 136 -20.77 -13.01 0.51
C ILE A 136 -19.51 -13.03 -0.36
N TRP A 137 -19.56 -13.68 -1.52
CA TRP A 137 -18.45 -13.81 -2.46
C TRP A 137 -18.07 -12.50 -3.18
N GLN A 138 -18.99 -11.53 -3.28
CA GLN A 138 -18.77 -10.22 -3.91
C GLN A 138 -18.59 -9.10 -2.86
N ASN A 139 -18.62 -9.47 -1.59
CA ASN A 139 -18.46 -8.49 -0.51
C ASN A 139 -17.01 -8.03 -0.44
N SER A 140 -16.78 -6.72 -0.54
CA SER A 140 -15.45 -6.10 -0.46
C SER A 140 -14.67 -6.51 0.79
N ILE A 141 -15.34 -6.75 1.91
CA ILE A 141 -14.70 -7.20 3.14
C ILE A 141 -14.11 -8.60 2.95
N PHE A 142 -14.87 -9.51 2.37
CA PHE A 142 -14.42 -10.89 2.16
C PHE A 142 -13.25 -10.94 1.16
N ILE A 143 -13.36 -10.22 0.05
CA ILE A 143 -12.30 -10.16 -0.97
C ILE A 143 -11.01 -9.57 -0.37
N THR A 144 -11.11 -8.44 0.34
CA THR A 144 -9.94 -7.80 0.96
C THR A 144 -9.34 -8.68 2.04
N PHE A 145 -10.16 -9.37 2.83
CA PHE A 145 -9.69 -10.33 3.83
C PHE A 145 -8.91 -11.48 3.18
N VAL A 146 -9.45 -12.09 2.12
CA VAL A 146 -8.77 -13.16 1.37
C VAL A 146 -7.45 -12.68 0.80
N ILE A 147 -7.42 -11.49 0.18
CA ILE A 147 -6.19 -10.89 -0.35
C ILE A 147 -5.16 -10.70 0.76
N THR A 148 -5.57 -10.19 1.92
CA THR A 148 -4.68 -9.97 3.08
C THR A 148 -4.11 -11.30 3.59
N VAL A 149 -4.93 -12.35 3.69
CA VAL A 149 -4.48 -13.69 4.12
C VAL A 149 -3.49 -14.28 3.11
N ILE A 150 -3.77 -14.17 1.81
CA ILE A 150 -2.86 -14.63 0.74
C ILE A 150 -1.53 -13.87 0.83
N LEU A 151 -1.56 -12.56 1.01
CA LEU A 151 -0.38 -11.72 1.15
C LEU A 151 0.46 -12.15 2.37
N ILE A 152 -0.16 -12.39 3.51
CA ILE A 152 0.54 -12.89 4.71
C ILE A 152 1.15 -14.27 4.45
N ALA A 153 0.44 -15.17 3.78
CA ALA A 153 0.95 -16.50 3.44
C ALA A 153 2.17 -16.43 2.50
N ILE A 154 2.12 -15.57 1.48
CA ILE A 154 3.25 -15.33 0.56
C ILE A 154 4.45 -14.76 1.32
N LEU A 155 4.25 -13.78 2.18
CA LEU A 155 5.31 -13.19 2.99
C LEU A 155 5.90 -14.20 3.97
N TYR A 156 5.07 -15.00 4.62
CA TYR A 156 5.54 -16.06 5.52
C TYR A 156 6.43 -17.06 4.78
N TRP A 157 6.00 -17.51 3.59
CA TRP A 157 6.79 -18.37 2.73
C TRP A 157 8.09 -17.70 2.29
N PHE A 158 8.03 -16.45 1.82
CA PHE A 158 9.19 -15.66 1.36
C PHE A 158 10.25 -15.53 2.46
N PHE A 159 9.86 -15.15 3.67
CA PHE A 159 10.79 -15.02 4.80
C PHE A 159 11.31 -16.35 5.34
N GLY A 160 10.76 -17.47 4.90
CA GLY A 160 11.30 -18.81 5.11
C GLY A 160 12.35 -19.23 4.08
N THR A 161 12.51 -18.50 2.97
CA THR A 161 13.52 -18.78 1.94
C THR A 161 14.91 -18.24 2.35
N GLU A 162 15.94 -18.67 1.63
CA GLU A 162 17.33 -18.20 1.85
C GLU A 162 17.45 -16.66 1.74
N LEU A 163 16.73 -16.07 0.77
CA LEU A 163 16.67 -14.60 0.61
C LEU A 163 16.04 -13.93 1.83
N GLY A 164 14.94 -14.50 2.35
CA GLY A 164 14.29 -13.98 3.55
C GLY A 164 15.16 -14.10 4.80
N CYS A 165 15.92 -15.21 4.93
CA CYS A 165 16.89 -15.38 6.01
C CYS A 165 18.03 -14.35 5.89
N GLY A 166 18.52 -14.09 4.68
CA GLY A 166 19.53 -13.04 4.42
C GLY A 166 19.06 -11.65 4.82
N LEU A 167 17.81 -11.29 4.47
CA LEU A 167 17.21 -10.02 4.86
C LEU A 167 17.05 -9.88 6.39
N ARG A 168 16.70 -10.96 7.09
CA ARG A 168 16.64 -10.95 8.56
C ARG A 168 18.03 -10.80 9.18
N ALA A 169 19.04 -11.44 8.61
CA ALA A 169 20.41 -11.34 9.09
C ALA A 169 20.95 -9.91 8.94
N SER A 170 20.69 -9.25 7.81
CA SER A 170 21.09 -7.85 7.59
C SER A 170 20.38 -6.87 8.53
N GLY A 171 19.13 -7.15 8.93
CA GLY A 171 18.42 -6.35 9.93
C GLY A 171 18.97 -6.52 11.36
N CYS A 172 19.53 -7.71 11.68
CA CYS A 172 20.12 -7.95 13.01
C CYS A 172 21.54 -7.34 13.15
N ASN A 173 22.28 -7.19 12.05
CA ASN A 173 23.63 -6.64 12.05
C ASN A 173 23.90 -5.90 10.73
N ALA A 174 23.79 -4.59 10.77
CA ALA A 174 23.98 -3.72 9.62
C ALA A 174 25.46 -3.64 9.15
N ASP A 175 26.41 -4.10 9.97
CA ASP A 175 27.85 -4.07 9.68
C ASP A 175 28.35 -5.37 9.00
N MET A 176 27.46 -6.29 8.67
CA MET A 176 27.73 -7.49 7.88
C MET A 176 27.47 -7.24 6.39
#